data_399a055a5abd994ea90f483ab47df6fb
#
_entry.id   399a055a5abd994ea90f483ab47df6fb
#
_cell.length_a   1.000
_cell.length_b   1.000
_cell.length_c   1.000
_cell.angle_alpha   90.00
_cell.angle_beta   90.00
_cell.angle_gamma   90.00
#
_symmetry.space_group_name_H-M   'P 1'
#
loop_
_entity.id
_entity.type
_entity.pdbx_description
1 polymer ?
#
loop_
_entity_poly.entity_id
_entity_poly.type
_entity_poly.pdbx_seq_one_letter_code
_entity_poly.pdbx_strand_id
1 'polypeptide(L)'
;MSRNLIKNLSHRRKIYLAIIAFSVIAVFVRIALVEFDRNRTIVSFIAEWSRSGRPVTVEKIIPQDVPVYTKLTVRAASGRQATGFVTADIQNKLQAGQEVFYTDKAKPCGKITSIVRELDIDTGMFPVGIEFNKEMQPEELVVVFVCTQTIPKVLVVPNEILDFSGPQYYLWKVENGRAKKARVKIGASNGYGAVIDEGISPGDLIVFNGRSMLSENDLVRVISDVPLQQTYSKGRLR
;
A
#
# COMPACT_ATOMS: atom_id res chain seq x y z
N MET A 1 -14.31 -31.21 67.74
CA MET A 1 -15.71 -31.09 68.11
C MET A 1 -16.68 -31.07 66.91
N SER A 2 -16.32 -31.50 65.72
CA SER A 2 -17.19 -31.37 64.50
C SER A 2 -17.65 -32.70 63.85
N ARG A 3 -17.35 -33.87 64.46
CA ARG A 3 -17.76 -35.17 63.87
C ARG A 3 -19.16 -35.68 64.25
N ASN A 4 -19.83 -35.05 65.20
CA ASN A 4 -21.14 -35.54 65.74
C ASN A 4 -22.36 -34.83 65.20
N LEU A 5 -22.23 -33.75 64.39
CA LEU A 5 -23.37 -32.99 63.86
C LEU A 5 -24.09 -33.66 62.70
N ILE A 6 -23.43 -34.61 62.02
CA ILE A 6 -23.95 -35.24 60.80
C ILE A 6 -24.79 -36.51 61.09
N LYS A 7 -24.64 -37.10 62.31
CA LYS A 7 -25.27 -38.38 62.64
C LYS A 7 -26.78 -38.30 62.96
N ASN A 8 -27.30 -37.12 63.28
CA ASN A 8 -28.73 -36.96 63.72
C ASN A 8 -29.65 -36.29 62.64
N LEU A 9 -29.20 -36.11 61.40
CA LEU A 9 -30.07 -35.58 60.37
C LEU A 9 -30.93 -36.68 59.70
N SER A 10 -32.21 -36.40 59.47
CA SER A 10 -33.10 -37.31 58.69
C SER A 10 -32.43 -37.58 57.27
N HIS A 11 -32.69 -38.79 56.76
CA HIS A 11 -32.06 -39.26 55.51
C HIS A 11 -32.21 -38.25 54.33
N ARG A 12 -33.35 -37.57 54.25
CA ARG A 12 -33.61 -36.52 53.24
C ARG A 12 -32.70 -35.32 53.38
N ARG A 13 -32.40 -34.87 54.61
CA ARG A 13 -31.49 -33.73 54.85
C ARG A 13 -30.04 -34.06 54.51
N LYS A 14 -29.61 -35.30 54.69
CA LYS A 14 -28.28 -35.75 54.30
C LYS A 14 -28.09 -35.73 52.77
N ILE A 15 -29.15 -36.12 52.01
CA ILE A 15 -29.15 -36.07 50.57
C ILE A 15 -29.06 -34.63 50.06
N TYR A 16 -29.85 -33.69 50.62
CA TYR A 16 -29.76 -32.28 50.24
C TYR A 16 -28.39 -31.67 50.53
N LEU A 17 -27.79 -31.97 51.67
CA LEU A 17 -26.45 -31.49 52.00
C LEU A 17 -25.38 -32.08 51.06
N ALA A 18 -25.50 -33.32 50.64
CA ALA A 18 -24.61 -33.94 49.68
C ALA A 18 -24.75 -33.29 48.29
N ILE A 19 -25.98 -32.97 47.86
CA ILE A 19 -26.20 -32.28 46.57
C ILE A 19 -25.63 -30.87 46.61
N ILE A 20 -25.84 -30.12 47.70
CA ILE A 20 -25.27 -28.78 47.86
C ILE A 20 -23.73 -28.83 47.85
N ALA A 21 -23.15 -29.75 48.63
CA ALA A 21 -21.68 -29.94 48.65
C ALA A 21 -21.12 -30.28 47.27
N PHE A 22 -21.77 -31.18 46.53
CA PHE A 22 -21.38 -31.54 45.18
C PHE A 22 -21.48 -30.34 44.21
N SER A 23 -22.57 -29.56 44.29
CA SER A 23 -22.73 -28.35 43.49
C SER A 23 -21.64 -27.32 43.76
N VAL A 24 -21.29 -27.10 45.02
CA VAL A 24 -20.20 -26.18 45.41
C VAL A 24 -18.87 -26.67 44.89
N ILE A 25 -18.57 -27.97 45.00
CA ILE A 25 -17.33 -28.55 44.46
C ILE A 25 -17.30 -28.41 42.92
N ALA A 26 -18.42 -28.67 42.25
CA ALA A 26 -18.49 -28.53 40.78
C ALA A 26 -18.23 -27.08 40.32
N VAL A 27 -18.76 -26.09 41.06
CA VAL A 27 -18.49 -24.67 40.78
C VAL A 27 -17.01 -24.35 41.01
N PHE A 28 -16.41 -24.80 42.10
CA PHE A 28 -14.99 -24.58 42.34
C PHE A 28 -14.07 -25.24 41.28
N VAL A 29 -14.40 -26.47 40.88
CA VAL A 29 -13.67 -27.14 39.79
C VAL A 29 -13.82 -26.38 38.49
N ARG A 30 -15.00 -25.85 38.17
CA ARG A 30 -15.23 -25.07 36.97
C ARG A 30 -14.46 -23.75 36.99
N ILE A 31 -14.44 -23.05 38.14
CA ILE A 31 -13.63 -21.83 38.31
C ILE A 31 -12.12 -22.15 38.13
N ALA A 32 -11.63 -23.20 38.76
CA ALA A 32 -10.24 -23.62 38.62
C ALA A 32 -9.86 -24.00 37.16
N LEU A 33 -10.76 -24.68 36.45
CA LEU A 33 -10.57 -25.02 35.05
C LEU A 33 -10.54 -23.75 34.15
N VAL A 34 -11.43 -22.80 34.41
CA VAL A 34 -11.48 -21.53 33.67
C VAL A 34 -10.23 -20.68 33.97
N GLU A 35 -9.78 -20.62 35.21
CA GLU A 35 -8.52 -19.92 35.54
C GLU A 35 -7.30 -20.59 34.95
N PHE A 36 -7.28 -21.92 34.91
CA PHE A 36 -6.19 -22.69 34.30
C PHE A 36 -6.11 -22.48 32.79
N ASP A 37 -7.27 -22.46 32.10
CA ASP A 37 -7.35 -22.17 30.67
C ASP A 37 -7.00 -20.70 30.37
N ARG A 38 -7.47 -19.78 31.20
CA ARG A 38 -7.17 -18.35 31.07
C ARG A 38 -5.67 -18.06 31.22
N ASN A 39 -5.00 -18.75 32.13
CA ASN A 39 -3.55 -18.62 32.30
C ASN A 39 -2.74 -19.28 31.18
N ARG A 40 -3.30 -20.24 30.46
CA ARG A 40 -2.63 -20.86 29.29
C ARG A 40 -2.75 -20.01 28.01
N THR A 41 -3.80 -19.22 27.87
CA THR A 41 -4.07 -18.46 26.64
C THR A 41 -3.47 -17.06 26.61
N ILE A 42 -2.90 -16.57 27.72
CA ILE A 42 -2.12 -15.33 27.68
C ILE A 42 -0.68 -15.69 27.32
N VAL A 43 -0.47 -16.16 26.09
CA VAL A 43 0.82 -15.96 25.44
C VAL A 43 0.93 -14.46 25.28
N SER A 44 1.78 -13.84 26.09
CA SER A 44 2.07 -12.41 25.94
C SER A 44 2.71 -12.25 24.58
N PHE A 45 1.96 -11.72 23.60
CA PHE A 45 2.48 -11.41 22.26
C PHE A 45 3.77 -10.61 22.36
N ILE A 46 3.92 -9.79 23.39
CA ILE A 46 5.15 -9.03 23.68
C ILE A 46 6.32 -9.97 24.00
N ALA A 47 6.11 -11.01 24.80
CA ALA A 47 7.17 -11.98 25.14
C ALA A 47 7.55 -12.86 23.94
N GLU A 48 6.58 -13.21 23.09
CA GLU A 48 6.82 -13.94 21.85
C GLU A 48 7.59 -13.07 20.86
N TRP A 49 7.20 -11.82 20.67
CA TRP A 49 7.88 -10.88 19.78
C TRP A 49 9.30 -10.54 20.22
N SER A 50 9.54 -10.53 21.53
CA SER A 50 10.91 -10.34 22.08
C SER A 50 11.84 -11.49 21.74
N ARG A 51 11.32 -12.70 21.56
CA ARG A 51 12.09 -13.92 21.24
C ARG A 51 12.16 -14.23 19.75
N SER A 52 11.05 -14.12 19.05
CA SER A 52 10.91 -14.53 17.65
C SER A 52 10.96 -13.36 16.67
N GLY A 53 10.99 -12.12 17.14
CA GLY A 53 10.90 -10.90 16.34
C GLY A 53 9.45 -10.51 16.01
N ARG A 54 9.24 -9.24 15.77
CA ARG A 54 7.94 -8.70 15.34
C ARG A 54 7.64 -9.14 13.91
N PRO A 55 6.43 -9.64 13.63
CA PRO A 55 6.08 -10.09 12.30
C PRO A 55 5.96 -8.90 11.34
N VAL A 56 6.68 -8.96 10.23
CA VAL A 56 6.66 -7.93 9.19
C VAL A 56 6.58 -8.56 7.80
N THR A 57 5.91 -7.87 6.89
CA THR A 57 6.02 -8.16 5.47
C THR A 57 7.01 -7.19 4.86
N VAL A 58 7.99 -7.71 4.18
CA VAL A 58 9.01 -6.90 3.51
C VAL A 58 8.98 -7.11 2.02
N GLU A 59 9.55 -6.17 1.33
CA GLU A 59 9.77 -6.25 -0.09
C GLU A 59 11.14 -5.73 -0.47
N LYS A 60 11.77 -6.46 -1.40
CA LYS A 60 13.07 -6.09 -1.94
C LYS A 60 12.87 -4.99 -2.99
N ILE A 61 13.44 -3.81 -2.73
CA ILE A 61 13.35 -2.72 -3.68
C ILE A 61 14.36 -2.92 -4.82
N ILE A 62 13.87 -2.76 -6.04
CA ILE A 62 14.69 -2.83 -7.24
C ILE A 62 14.47 -1.60 -8.10
N PRO A 63 15.50 -1.14 -8.84
CA PRO A 63 15.36 -0.05 -9.76
C PRO A 63 14.38 -0.38 -10.88
N GLN A 64 13.53 0.58 -11.21
CA GLN A 64 12.58 0.46 -12.32
C GLN A 64 12.53 1.75 -13.13
N ASP A 65 12.12 1.64 -14.39
CA ASP A 65 11.90 2.78 -15.25
C ASP A 65 10.48 3.31 -15.00
N VAL A 66 10.37 4.61 -14.72
CA VAL A 66 9.10 5.26 -14.40
C VAL A 66 8.68 6.20 -15.51
N PRO A 67 7.59 5.89 -16.23
CA PRO A 67 7.04 6.81 -17.22
C PRO A 67 6.33 7.99 -16.54
N VAL A 68 6.65 9.18 -17.00
CA VAL A 68 6.00 10.42 -16.58
C VAL A 68 4.96 10.79 -17.63
N TYR A 69 3.70 10.86 -17.21
CA TYR A 69 2.61 11.18 -18.10
C TYR A 69 2.17 12.64 -17.94
N THR A 70 1.92 13.29 -19.05
CA THR A 70 1.30 14.60 -19.08
C THR A 70 -0.16 14.45 -19.50
N LYS A 71 -1.05 15.11 -18.78
CA LYS A 71 -2.49 15.19 -19.06
C LYS A 71 -2.74 16.20 -20.17
N LEU A 72 -3.45 15.77 -21.20
CA LEU A 72 -3.94 16.63 -22.26
C LEU A 72 -5.46 16.56 -22.34
N THR A 73 -6.11 17.71 -22.57
CA THR A 73 -7.53 17.76 -22.92
C THR A 73 -7.62 18.02 -24.41
N VAL A 74 -8.33 17.15 -25.13
CA VAL A 74 -8.46 17.21 -26.56
C VAL A 74 -9.95 17.28 -26.94
N ARG A 75 -10.24 17.96 -28.02
CA ARG A 75 -11.58 18.08 -28.61
C ARG A 75 -11.66 17.22 -29.87
N ALA A 76 -12.59 16.30 -29.91
CA ALA A 76 -12.86 15.52 -31.12
C ALA A 76 -13.36 16.43 -32.24
N ALA A 77 -12.74 16.33 -33.42
CA ALA A 77 -13.15 17.09 -34.60
C ALA A 77 -14.20 16.32 -35.39
N SER A 78 -13.80 15.24 -36.04
CA SER A 78 -14.70 14.32 -36.73
C SER A 78 -14.09 12.92 -36.82
N GLY A 79 -14.92 11.90 -36.77
CA GLY A 79 -14.48 10.52 -36.86
C GLY A 79 -13.50 10.13 -35.74
N ARG A 80 -12.24 9.90 -36.10
CA ARG A 80 -11.20 9.50 -35.16
C ARG A 80 -10.22 10.62 -34.79
N GLN A 81 -10.36 11.78 -35.36
CA GLN A 81 -9.42 12.88 -35.17
C GLN A 81 -9.85 13.81 -34.05
N ALA A 82 -8.89 14.24 -33.28
CA ALA A 82 -9.05 15.23 -32.23
C ALA A 82 -7.88 16.20 -32.19
N THR A 83 -8.12 17.41 -31.72
CA THR A 83 -7.12 18.44 -31.53
C THR A 83 -7.01 18.83 -30.06
N GLY A 84 -5.82 18.89 -29.54
CA GLY A 84 -5.50 19.46 -28.24
C GLY A 84 -4.52 20.60 -28.37
N PHE A 85 -4.32 21.31 -27.27
CA PHE A 85 -3.38 22.42 -27.20
C PHE A 85 -2.40 22.21 -26.07
N VAL A 86 -1.13 22.50 -26.29
CA VAL A 86 -0.06 22.31 -25.33
C VAL A 86 0.83 23.55 -25.21
N THR A 87 1.48 23.70 -24.08
CA THR A 87 2.51 24.73 -23.88
C THR A 87 3.81 24.33 -24.57
N ALA A 88 4.72 25.29 -24.78
CA ALA A 88 6.02 25.06 -25.42
C ALA A 88 6.84 23.96 -24.71
N ASP A 89 6.82 23.92 -23.37
CA ASP A 89 7.55 22.93 -22.58
C ASP A 89 7.07 21.50 -22.81
N ILE A 90 5.76 21.34 -23.03
CA ILE A 90 5.17 20.04 -23.33
C ILE A 90 5.42 19.68 -24.80
N GLN A 91 5.22 20.64 -25.72
CA GLN A 91 5.42 20.44 -27.14
C GLN A 91 6.80 19.85 -27.47
N ASN A 92 7.85 20.39 -26.82
CA ASN A 92 9.24 19.94 -27.02
C ASN A 92 9.49 18.50 -26.57
N LYS A 93 8.61 17.93 -25.73
CA LYS A 93 8.70 16.56 -25.22
C LYS A 93 7.81 15.57 -26.00
N LEU A 94 6.99 16.08 -26.89
CA LEU A 94 6.09 15.26 -27.71
C LEU A 94 6.74 14.87 -29.03
N GLN A 95 6.36 13.71 -29.54
CA GLN A 95 6.76 13.22 -30.84
C GLN A 95 5.56 12.62 -31.59
N ALA A 96 5.55 12.78 -32.90
CA ALA A 96 4.56 12.13 -33.75
C ALA A 96 4.71 10.59 -33.63
N GLY A 97 3.61 9.88 -33.60
CA GLY A 97 3.57 8.43 -33.41
C GLY A 97 3.51 7.99 -31.92
N GLN A 98 3.70 8.90 -30.96
CA GLN A 98 3.54 8.57 -29.55
C GLN A 98 2.13 8.09 -29.23
N GLU A 99 2.04 7.04 -28.41
CA GLU A 99 0.77 6.51 -27.93
C GLU A 99 0.13 7.44 -26.89
N VAL A 100 -1.20 7.55 -26.98
CA VAL A 100 -2.02 8.25 -25.99
C VAL A 100 -2.90 7.26 -25.26
N PHE A 101 -3.17 7.54 -23.99
CA PHE A 101 -3.86 6.64 -23.07
C PHE A 101 -5.05 7.35 -22.42
N TYR A 102 -6.08 6.60 -22.06
CA TYR A 102 -7.09 7.08 -21.12
C TYR A 102 -6.56 7.07 -19.67
N THR A 103 -7.39 7.49 -18.73
CA THR A 103 -7.03 7.61 -17.31
C THR A 103 -6.47 6.32 -16.70
N ASP A 104 -6.92 5.16 -17.16
CA ASP A 104 -6.48 3.86 -16.68
C ASP A 104 -5.08 3.46 -17.21
N LYS A 105 -4.62 4.12 -18.28
CA LYS A 105 -3.31 3.88 -18.95
C LYS A 105 -3.05 2.41 -19.27
N ALA A 106 -4.09 1.58 -19.27
CA ALA A 106 -3.95 0.14 -19.45
C ALA A 106 -3.67 -0.24 -20.91
N LYS A 107 -4.31 0.50 -21.85
CA LYS A 107 -4.15 0.29 -23.29
C LYS A 107 -4.12 1.62 -24.01
N PRO A 108 -3.31 1.75 -25.07
CA PRO A 108 -3.31 2.95 -25.88
C PRO A 108 -4.69 3.13 -26.55
N CYS A 109 -5.22 4.32 -26.44
CA CYS A 109 -6.49 4.69 -27.05
C CYS A 109 -6.33 5.40 -28.41
N GLY A 110 -5.11 5.79 -28.75
CA GLY A 110 -4.78 6.48 -29.98
C GLY A 110 -3.29 6.82 -30.06
N LYS A 111 -2.93 7.68 -30.98
CA LYS A 111 -1.57 8.16 -31.17
C LYS A 111 -1.56 9.63 -31.60
N ILE A 112 -0.45 10.32 -31.34
CA ILE A 112 -0.19 11.67 -31.83
C ILE A 112 0.11 11.56 -33.33
N THR A 113 -0.64 12.30 -34.15
CA THR A 113 -0.44 12.34 -35.61
C THR A 113 0.34 13.54 -36.07
N SER A 114 0.14 14.69 -35.41
CA SER A 114 0.82 15.94 -35.78
C SER A 114 1.10 16.81 -34.56
N ILE A 115 2.18 17.55 -34.64
CA ILE A 115 2.56 18.57 -33.66
C ILE A 115 2.88 19.83 -34.46
N VAL A 116 2.00 20.83 -34.35
CA VAL A 116 2.17 22.09 -35.04
C VAL A 116 3.14 22.96 -34.26
N ARG A 117 4.16 23.47 -34.95
CA ARG A 117 5.19 24.31 -34.30
C ARG A 117 4.87 25.81 -34.30
N GLU A 118 3.80 26.17 -34.99
CA GLU A 118 3.29 27.53 -34.99
C GLU A 118 2.32 27.72 -33.84
N LEU A 119 2.48 28.84 -33.15
CA LEU A 119 1.59 29.22 -32.06
C LEU A 119 0.20 29.57 -32.62
N ASP A 120 -0.82 28.97 -32.08
CA ASP A 120 -2.19 29.36 -32.34
C ASP A 120 -2.48 30.71 -31.66
N ILE A 121 -2.89 31.69 -32.44
CA ILE A 121 -3.05 33.09 -32.01
C ILE A 121 -4.18 33.23 -30.98
N ASP A 122 -5.23 32.43 -31.15
CA ASP A 122 -6.43 32.53 -30.29
C ASP A 122 -6.20 31.92 -28.91
N THR A 123 -5.48 30.78 -28.83
CA THR A 123 -5.25 30.08 -27.61
C THR A 123 -3.89 30.40 -26.95
N GLY A 124 -2.94 30.94 -27.70
CA GLY A 124 -1.56 31.14 -27.25
C GLY A 124 -0.81 29.83 -26.98
N MET A 125 -1.25 28.72 -27.56
CA MET A 125 -0.71 27.38 -27.35
C MET A 125 -0.41 26.70 -28.70
N PHE A 126 0.24 25.55 -28.64
CA PHE A 126 0.63 24.78 -29.82
C PHE A 126 -0.37 23.65 -30.07
N PRO A 127 -0.97 23.59 -31.28
CA PRO A 127 -1.91 22.53 -31.63
C PRO A 127 -1.23 21.18 -31.74
N VAL A 128 -1.88 20.14 -31.21
CA VAL A 128 -1.47 18.74 -31.32
C VAL A 128 -2.64 17.92 -31.85
N GLY A 129 -2.42 17.23 -32.98
CA GLY A 129 -3.39 16.31 -33.55
C GLY A 129 -3.24 14.91 -32.99
N ILE A 130 -4.36 14.29 -32.67
CA ILE A 130 -4.47 12.93 -32.14
C ILE A 130 -5.43 12.13 -32.99
N GLU A 131 -5.08 10.89 -33.30
CA GLU A 131 -5.96 9.91 -33.91
C GLU A 131 -6.30 8.82 -32.92
N PHE A 132 -7.59 8.66 -32.61
CA PHE A 132 -8.12 7.63 -31.74
C PHE A 132 -8.32 6.29 -32.45
N ASN A 133 -8.24 5.20 -31.72
CA ASN A 133 -8.48 3.85 -32.25
C ASN A 133 -9.99 3.60 -32.57
N LYS A 134 -10.87 4.42 -31.99
CA LYS A 134 -12.32 4.36 -32.20
C LYS A 134 -12.87 5.72 -32.62
N GLU A 135 -14.04 5.72 -33.25
CA GLU A 135 -14.77 6.94 -33.58
C GLU A 135 -15.23 7.68 -32.33
N MET A 136 -15.13 8.99 -32.38
CA MET A 136 -15.53 9.92 -31.34
C MET A 136 -16.70 10.75 -31.79
N GLN A 137 -17.50 11.24 -30.86
CA GLN A 137 -18.56 12.19 -31.20
C GLN A 137 -17.92 13.56 -31.46
N PRO A 138 -18.40 14.29 -32.49
CA PRO A 138 -17.93 15.65 -32.74
C PRO A 138 -18.08 16.53 -31.50
N GLU A 139 -17.11 17.41 -31.25
CA GLU A 139 -17.03 18.32 -30.11
C GLU A 139 -16.89 17.65 -28.74
N GLU A 140 -16.76 16.33 -28.67
CA GLU A 140 -16.51 15.62 -27.43
C GLU A 140 -15.15 16.02 -26.84
N LEU A 141 -15.13 16.42 -25.55
CA LEU A 141 -13.91 16.73 -24.83
C LEU A 141 -13.42 15.47 -24.11
N VAL A 142 -12.22 15.06 -24.43
CA VAL A 142 -11.61 13.85 -23.89
C VAL A 142 -10.30 14.18 -23.19
N VAL A 143 -10.11 13.59 -22.03
CA VAL A 143 -8.83 13.66 -21.29
C VAL A 143 -7.99 12.45 -21.65
N VAL A 144 -6.80 12.72 -22.14
CA VAL A 144 -5.79 11.70 -22.47
C VAL A 144 -4.48 11.97 -21.77
N PHE A 145 -3.67 10.95 -21.66
CA PHE A 145 -2.34 10.98 -21.06
C PHE A 145 -1.30 10.56 -22.09
N VAL A 146 -0.24 11.32 -22.19
CA VAL A 146 0.90 11.03 -23.06
C VAL A 146 2.16 10.88 -22.22
N CYS A 147 2.95 9.85 -22.48
CA CYS A 147 4.23 9.67 -21.81
C CYS A 147 5.23 10.69 -22.38
N THR A 148 5.57 11.71 -21.61
CA THR A 148 6.48 12.78 -22.05
C THR A 148 7.94 12.53 -21.69
N GLN A 149 8.17 11.63 -20.73
CA GLN A 149 9.51 11.31 -20.26
C GLN A 149 9.48 9.95 -19.55
N THR A 150 10.57 9.21 -19.60
CA THR A 150 10.81 8.05 -18.74
C THR A 150 12.03 8.35 -17.87
N ILE A 151 11.87 8.22 -16.55
CA ILE A 151 12.96 8.35 -15.58
C ILE A 151 13.55 6.96 -15.38
N PRO A 152 14.78 6.70 -15.84
CA PRO A 152 15.34 5.36 -15.80
C PRO A 152 15.89 5.01 -14.42
N LYS A 153 15.79 3.72 -14.06
CA LYS A 153 16.48 3.09 -12.92
C LYS A 153 16.29 3.80 -11.57
N VAL A 154 15.09 4.30 -11.29
CA VAL A 154 14.75 4.93 -10.02
C VAL A 154 14.13 3.93 -9.05
N LEU A 155 14.30 4.19 -7.76
CA LEU A 155 13.65 3.43 -6.69
C LEU A 155 12.30 4.08 -6.39
N VAL A 156 11.24 3.30 -6.47
CA VAL A 156 9.87 3.80 -6.23
C VAL A 156 9.26 3.04 -5.09
N VAL A 157 8.65 3.76 -4.18
CA VAL A 157 7.89 3.19 -3.07
C VAL A 157 6.46 3.75 -3.07
N PRO A 158 5.47 2.98 -2.60
CA PRO A 158 4.12 3.51 -2.37
C PRO A 158 4.13 4.62 -1.32
N ASN A 159 3.29 5.63 -1.51
CA ASN A 159 3.18 6.71 -0.52
C ASN A 159 2.71 6.21 0.85
N GLU A 160 1.93 5.14 0.88
CA GLU A 160 1.38 4.56 2.11
C GLU A 160 2.43 4.01 3.07
N ILE A 161 3.63 3.66 2.59
CA ILE A 161 4.71 3.16 3.44
C ILE A 161 5.65 4.26 3.94
N LEU A 162 5.46 5.48 3.48
CA LEU A 162 6.22 6.63 3.92
C LEU A 162 5.63 7.19 5.22
N ASP A 163 6.45 7.26 6.24
CA ASP A 163 6.12 7.94 7.49
C ASP A 163 6.56 9.40 7.39
N PHE A 164 5.65 10.30 7.77
CA PHE A 164 5.90 11.73 7.77
C PHE A 164 6.12 12.22 9.20
N SER A 165 7.26 12.84 9.47
CA SER A 165 7.57 13.41 10.77
C SER A 165 8.21 14.79 10.60
N GLY A 166 7.41 15.84 10.81
CA GLY A 166 7.80 17.20 10.50
C GLY A 166 8.05 17.39 9.00
N PRO A 167 9.14 18.05 8.58
CA PRO A 167 9.44 18.27 7.17
C PRO A 167 10.15 17.07 6.50
N GLN A 168 10.26 15.94 7.16
CA GLN A 168 11.08 14.82 6.72
C GLN A 168 10.27 13.56 6.55
N TYR A 169 10.66 12.77 5.53
CA TYR A 169 10.09 11.47 5.22
C TYR A 169 11.00 10.36 5.72
N TYR A 170 10.38 9.30 6.20
CA TYR A 170 11.03 8.11 6.71
C TYR A 170 10.34 6.87 6.17
N LEU A 171 11.08 5.78 6.10
CA LEU A 171 10.53 4.45 5.91
C LEU A 171 11.26 3.44 6.78
N TRP A 172 10.65 2.29 6.97
CA TRP A 172 11.26 1.21 7.70
C TRP A 172 11.93 0.23 6.74
N LYS A 173 13.18 -0.12 7.01
CA LYS A 173 13.91 -1.17 6.32
C LYS A 173 14.42 -2.23 7.29
N VAL A 174 14.71 -3.42 6.79
CA VAL A 174 15.27 -4.52 7.57
C VAL A 174 16.76 -4.66 7.23
N GLU A 175 17.59 -4.52 8.23
CA GLU A 175 19.03 -4.79 8.14
C GLU A 175 19.44 -5.81 9.22
N ASN A 176 20.08 -6.89 8.81
CA ASN A 176 20.55 -7.96 9.73
C ASN A 176 19.45 -8.48 10.68
N GLY A 177 18.21 -8.64 10.17
CA GLY A 177 17.06 -9.10 10.95
C GLY A 177 16.51 -8.07 11.95
N ARG A 178 16.89 -6.79 11.83
CA ARG A 178 16.43 -5.71 12.70
C ARG A 178 15.78 -4.58 11.89
N ALA A 179 14.76 -3.98 12.48
CA ALA A 179 14.09 -2.83 11.91
C ALA A 179 14.94 -1.56 12.07
N LYS A 180 15.12 -0.84 10.98
CA LYS A 180 15.77 0.46 10.97
C LYS A 180 14.89 1.51 10.32
N LYS A 181 14.72 2.64 10.96
CA LYS A 181 14.01 3.79 10.42
C LYS A 181 14.98 4.62 9.58
N ALA A 182 14.85 4.53 8.26
CA ALA A 182 15.68 5.26 7.31
C ALA A 182 15.03 6.61 6.95
N ARG A 183 15.78 7.68 7.06
CA ARG A 183 15.40 8.97 6.50
C ARG A 183 15.56 8.93 4.99
N VAL A 184 14.55 9.38 4.25
CA VAL A 184 14.56 9.38 2.78
C VAL A 184 14.29 10.77 2.23
N LYS A 185 14.86 11.04 1.08
CA LYS A 185 14.56 12.21 0.27
C LYS A 185 13.69 11.80 -0.90
N ILE A 186 12.55 12.44 -1.02
CA ILE A 186 11.59 12.17 -2.08
C ILE A 186 11.87 13.10 -3.26
N GLY A 187 11.94 12.52 -4.46
CA GLY A 187 11.96 13.23 -5.72
C GLY A 187 10.55 13.42 -6.29
N ALA A 188 10.36 12.99 -7.53
CA ALA A 188 9.05 13.03 -8.16
C ALA A 188 8.07 12.11 -7.43
N SER A 189 6.85 12.59 -7.18
CA SER A 189 5.80 11.81 -6.55
C SER A 189 4.44 12.07 -7.21
N ASN A 190 3.53 11.12 -7.05
CA ASN A 190 2.13 11.25 -7.44
C ASN A 190 1.24 10.71 -6.31
N GLY A 191 -0.08 10.65 -6.51
CA GLY A 191 -1.02 10.18 -5.49
C GLY A 191 -0.80 8.73 -4.99
N TYR A 192 0.07 7.96 -5.63
CA TYR A 192 0.22 6.52 -5.36
C TYR A 192 1.63 6.13 -4.94
N GLY A 193 2.65 6.78 -5.46
CA GLY A 193 4.04 6.45 -5.17
C GLY A 193 4.99 7.62 -5.31
N ALA A 194 6.15 7.46 -4.72
CA ALA A 194 7.22 8.43 -4.73
C ALA A 194 8.53 7.80 -5.19
N VAL A 195 9.26 8.53 -6.01
CA VAL A 195 10.65 8.23 -6.34
C VAL A 195 11.51 8.61 -5.13
N ILE A 196 12.39 7.72 -4.73
CA ILE A 196 13.34 7.98 -3.65
C ILE A 196 14.69 8.30 -4.25
N ASP A 197 15.15 9.52 -3.99
CA ASP A 197 16.43 10.02 -4.47
C ASP A 197 17.58 9.58 -3.56
N GLU A 198 17.35 9.58 -2.23
CA GLU A 198 18.38 9.27 -1.23
C GLU A 198 17.77 8.53 -0.03
N GLY A 199 18.58 7.73 0.66
CA GLY A 199 18.24 7.07 1.94
C GLY A 199 17.99 5.58 1.86
N ILE A 200 17.82 5.01 0.66
CA ILE A 200 17.76 3.58 0.41
C ILE A 200 18.61 3.18 -0.79
N SER A 201 18.98 1.92 -0.85
CA SER A 201 19.79 1.34 -1.90
C SER A 201 19.05 0.21 -2.63
N PRO A 202 19.38 -0.04 -3.91
CA PRO A 202 18.88 -1.21 -4.62
C PRO A 202 19.17 -2.49 -3.84
N GLY A 203 18.13 -3.29 -3.61
CA GLY A 203 18.25 -4.53 -2.86
C GLY A 203 17.87 -4.43 -1.38
N ASP A 204 17.65 -3.23 -0.84
CA ASP A 204 17.16 -3.06 0.54
C ASP A 204 15.79 -3.73 0.70
N LEU A 205 15.57 -4.32 1.88
CA LEU A 205 14.29 -4.91 2.27
C LEU A 205 13.45 -3.85 2.99
N ILE A 206 12.42 -3.36 2.33
CA ILE A 206 11.54 -2.31 2.86
C ILE A 206 10.32 -2.94 3.52
N VAL A 207 9.98 -2.46 4.72
CA VAL A 207 8.83 -2.96 5.47
C VAL A 207 7.54 -2.38 4.91
N PHE A 208 6.65 -3.26 4.52
CA PHE A 208 5.33 -2.95 3.97
C PHE A 208 4.26 -2.95 5.05
N ASN A 209 4.10 -4.10 5.70
CA ASN A 209 3.14 -4.28 6.78
C ASN A 209 3.85 -4.54 8.11
N GLY A 210 3.17 -4.16 9.21
CA GLY A 210 3.70 -4.33 10.56
C GLY A 210 4.50 -3.13 11.09
N ARG A 211 4.70 -2.07 10.29
CA ARG A 211 5.52 -0.91 10.64
C ARG A 211 5.02 -0.13 11.87
N SER A 212 3.70 -0.04 12.09
CA SER A 212 3.12 0.69 13.24
C SER A 212 3.51 0.12 14.60
N MET A 213 4.00 -1.12 14.62
CA MET A 213 4.45 -1.81 15.83
C MET A 213 5.95 -1.77 16.01
N LEU A 214 6.71 -1.18 15.06
CA LEU A 214 8.16 -1.20 15.07
C LEU A 214 8.74 -0.03 15.87
N SER A 215 9.79 -0.34 16.59
CA SER A 215 10.73 0.61 17.18
C SER A 215 12.11 0.43 16.55
N GLU A 216 12.94 1.46 16.65
CA GLU A 216 14.30 1.39 16.15
C GLU A 216 15.04 0.19 16.75
N ASN A 217 15.70 -0.59 15.91
CA ASN A 217 16.51 -1.76 16.27
C ASN A 217 15.72 -2.98 16.79
N ASP A 218 14.37 -3.00 16.68
CA ASP A 218 13.58 -4.18 17.03
C ASP A 218 13.98 -5.39 16.18
N LEU A 219 13.99 -6.57 16.83
CA LEU A 219 14.11 -7.83 16.11
C LEU A 219 12.84 -8.04 15.27
N VAL A 220 13.00 -8.39 13.99
CA VAL A 220 11.89 -8.65 13.10
C VAL A 220 11.92 -10.06 12.51
N ARG A 221 10.72 -10.61 12.31
CA ARG A 221 10.52 -11.88 11.63
C ARG A 221 9.77 -11.60 10.32
N VAL A 222 10.44 -11.81 9.22
CA VAL A 222 9.83 -11.69 7.89
C VAL A 222 8.83 -12.83 7.68
N ILE A 223 7.55 -12.50 7.45
CA ILE A 223 6.48 -13.48 7.23
C ILE A 223 6.34 -13.81 5.75
N SER A 224 6.45 -12.81 4.90
CA SER A 224 6.40 -12.97 3.45
C SER A 224 7.30 -11.97 2.77
N ASP A 225 7.94 -12.44 1.72
CA ASP A 225 8.73 -11.65 0.79
C ASP A 225 7.91 -11.58 -0.49
N VAL A 226 7.13 -10.51 -0.66
CA VAL A 226 6.25 -10.35 -1.83
C VAL A 226 6.88 -9.30 -2.75
N PRO A 227 7.19 -9.62 -4.01
CA PRO A 227 7.71 -8.61 -4.91
C PRO A 227 6.64 -7.57 -5.29
N LEU A 228 6.83 -6.29 -4.88
CA LEU A 228 6.00 -5.12 -5.23
C LEU A 228 5.81 -4.92 -6.73
N GLN A 229 6.72 -5.41 -7.52
CA GLN A 229 6.74 -5.20 -8.96
C GLN A 229 5.46 -5.64 -9.67
N GLN A 230 4.71 -6.60 -9.13
CA GLN A 230 3.47 -7.04 -9.77
C GLN A 230 2.29 -6.09 -9.56
N THR A 231 2.29 -5.28 -8.51
CA THR A 231 1.18 -4.37 -8.21
C THR A 231 1.31 -3.03 -8.92
N TYR A 232 2.52 -2.51 -9.10
CA TYR A 232 2.76 -1.19 -9.69
C TYR A 232 3.12 -1.23 -11.18
N SER A 233 3.73 -2.33 -11.69
CA SER A 233 4.05 -2.49 -13.11
C SER A 233 2.82 -2.73 -14.00
N LYS A 234 1.68 -3.13 -13.44
CA LYS A 234 0.43 -3.35 -14.18
C LYS A 234 -0.46 -2.11 -14.30
N GLY A 235 0.08 -0.90 -14.16
CA GLY A 235 -0.64 0.32 -14.53
C GLY A 235 -1.90 0.60 -13.72
N ARG A 236 -2.09 0.02 -12.55
CA ARG A 236 -3.15 0.39 -11.62
C ARG A 236 -2.68 1.50 -10.69
N LEU A 237 -2.37 2.62 -11.30
CA LEU A 237 -2.50 3.88 -10.62
C LEU A 237 -4.00 4.24 -10.69
N ARG A 238 -4.77 3.73 -9.74
CA ARG A 238 -6.14 4.20 -9.50
C ARG A 238 -6.10 5.52 -8.76
#